data_e39ff0040f1584068c43ccd1761959fa
#
_entry.id   e39ff0040f1584068c43ccd1761959fa
#
_cell.length_a   1.000
_cell.length_b   1.000
_cell.length_c   1.000
_cell.angle_alpha   90.00
_cell.angle_beta   90.00
_cell.angle_gamma   90.00
#
_symmetry.space_group_name_H-M   'P 1'
#
loop_
_entity.id
_entity.type
_entity.pdbx_description
1 polymer ?
#
loop_
_entity_poly.entity_id
_entity_poly.type
_entity_poly.pdbx_seq_one_letter_code
_entity_poly.pdbx_strand_id
1 'polypeptide(L)'
;MKKAVALFLAVFTLLLGACSVQRYSDAAMFCRRFNSEYKNSLLDIEDACVTEADGCTVFRLMPEKSILISLFTDSDGVKIKRISITAHGSVGDMQKGLFGRFLALCKCAVPAYSNGSDTYADIAARLNIPKADKYATAVTQYTQGDSVSYSYSADSAGAFFCMETKSLCRESEERLTLRNDGTDLKS
;
A
#
# COMPACT_ATOMS: atom_id res chain seq x y z
N MET A 1 -46.40 8.63 -20.61
CA MET A 1 -45.04 8.57 -21.15
C MET A 1 -44.02 9.38 -20.34
N LYS A 2 -44.24 10.66 -19.94
CA LYS A 2 -43.25 11.46 -19.18
C LYS A 2 -42.82 10.85 -17.84
N LYS A 3 -43.74 10.19 -17.09
CA LYS A 3 -43.43 9.55 -15.78
C LYS A 3 -42.52 8.27 -15.93
N ALA A 4 -42.69 7.53 -17.01
CA ALA A 4 -41.89 6.33 -17.27
C ALA A 4 -40.43 6.67 -17.65
N VAL A 5 -40.24 7.78 -18.41
CA VAL A 5 -38.91 8.27 -18.79
C VAL A 5 -38.15 8.80 -17.58
N ALA A 6 -38.81 9.51 -16.66
CA ALA A 6 -38.20 10.04 -15.45
C ALA A 6 -37.74 8.87 -14.51
N LEU A 7 -38.56 7.81 -14.39
CA LEU A 7 -38.22 6.65 -13.58
C LEU A 7 -37.00 5.90 -14.19
N PHE A 8 -36.95 5.77 -15.52
CA PHE A 8 -35.84 5.11 -16.21
C PHE A 8 -34.52 5.87 -16.06
N LEU A 9 -34.56 7.22 -16.15
CA LEU A 9 -33.39 8.07 -15.90
C LEU A 9 -32.90 7.98 -14.46
N ALA A 10 -33.79 7.96 -13.47
CA ALA A 10 -33.43 7.83 -12.06
C ALA A 10 -32.79 6.47 -11.73
N VAL A 11 -33.30 5.37 -12.32
CA VAL A 11 -32.69 4.03 -12.16
C VAL A 11 -31.33 3.95 -12.86
N PHE A 12 -31.18 4.58 -14.04
CA PHE A 12 -29.92 4.59 -14.78
C PHE A 12 -28.82 5.40 -14.07
N THR A 13 -29.17 6.54 -13.45
CA THR A 13 -28.22 7.33 -12.63
C THR A 13 -27.83 6.58 -11.35
N LEU A 14 -28.73 5.84 -10.72
CA LEU A 14 -28.43 4.99 -9.56
C LEU A 14 -27.49 3.82 -9.93
N LEU A 15 -27.66 3.20 -11.11
CA LEU A 15 -26.81 2.13 -11.59
C LEU A 15 -25.39 2.63 -11.96
N LEU A 16 -25.27 3.84 -12.54
CA LEU A 16 -23.98 4.44 -12.85
C LEU A 16 -23.23 4.87 -11.58
N GLY A 17 -23.95 5.37 -10.56
CA GLY A 17 -23.38 5.70 -9.26
C GLY A 17 -22.89 4.46 -8.50
N ALA A 18 -23.63 3.35 -8.56
CA ALA A 18 -23.24 2.09 -7.93
C ALA A 18 -21.97 1.48 -8.56
N CYS A 19 -21.81 1.57 -9.90
CA CYS A 19 -20.60 1.08 -10.58
C CYS A 19 -19.34 1.86 -10.18
N SER A 20 -19.44 3.18 -9.96
CA SER A 20 -18.27 3.98 -9.56
C SER A 20 -17.85 3.72 -8.11
N VAL A 21 -18.79 3.48 -7.20
CA VAL A 21 -18.49 3.14 -5.79
C VAL A 21 -17.86 1.75 -5.65
N GLN A 22 -18.22 0.80 -6.50
CA GLN A 22 -17.68 -0.55 -6.47
C GLN A 22 -16.25 -0.63 -7.03
N ARG A 23 -15.86 0.31 -7.89
CA ARG A 23 -14.55 0.33 -8.58
C ARG A 23 -13.35 0.54 -7.66
N TYR A 24 -13.56 1.12 -6.47
CA TYR A 24 -12.49 1.43 -5.50
C TYR A 24 -12.74 0.80 -4.12
N SER A 25 -13.46 -0.30 -4.08
CA SER A 25 -13.96 -0.84 -2.80
C SER A 25 -12.85 -1.21 -1.83
N ASP A 26 -11.77 -1.86 -2.30
CA ASP A 26 -10.67 -2.30 -1.43
C ASP A 26 -9.80 -1.13 -0.98
N ALA A 27 -9.51 -0.17 -1.85
CA ALA A 27 -8.72 1.01 -1.51
C ALA A 27 -9.47 1.90 -0.50
N ALA A 28 -10.77 2.14 -0.72
CA ALA A 28 -11.61 2.88 0.22
C ALA A 28 -11.77 2.12 1.56
N MET A 29 -11.87 0.80 1.52
CA MET A 29 -11.96 -0.03 2.71
C MET A 29 -10.65 -0.03 3.50
N PHE A 30 -9.50 -0.07 2.82
CA PHE A 30 -8.21 0.10 3.45
C PHE A 30 -8.10 1.47 4.15
N CYS A 31 -8.44 2.57 3.48
CA CYS A 31 -8.42 3.90 4.09
C CYS A 31 -9.29 3.97 5.36
N ARG A 32 -10.50 3.40 5.34
CA ARG A 32 -11.38 3.36 6.53
C ARG A 32 -10.77 2.57 7.68
N ARG A 33 -10.21 1.38 7.42
CA ARG A 33 -9.55 0.55 8.45
C ARG A 33 -8.32 1.24 9.00
N PHE A 34 -7.49 1.82 8.12
CA PHE A 34 -6.32 2.58 8.51
C PHE A 34 -6.70 3.75 9.43
N ASN A 35 -7.71 4.55 9.05
CA ASN A 35 -8.18 5.67 9.85
C ASN A 35 -8.74 5.23 11.22
N SER A 36 -9.37 4.06 11.28
CA SER A 36 -9.83 3.46 12.54
C SER A 36 -8.64 3.15 13.47
N GLU A 37 -7.55 2.59 12.94
CA GLU A 37 -6.33 2.30 13.69
C GLU A 37 -5.58 3.58 14.10
N TYR A 38 -5.52 4.56 13.21
CA TYR A 38 -4.87 5.85 13.44
C TYR A 38 -5.69 6.78 14.37
N LYS A 39 -6.97 6.44 14.60
CA LYS A 39 -7.93 7.21 15.39
C LYS A 39 -8.15 8.64 14.87
N ASN A 40 -7.99 8.84 13.57
CA ASN A 40 -8.23 10.11 12.88
C ASN A 40 -8.53 9.84 11.39
N SER A 41 -9.24 10.75 10.71
CA SER A 41 -9.48 10.71 9.26
C SER A 41 -8.27 11.27 8.51
N LEU A 42 -7.19 10.48 8.44
CA LEU A 42 -5.94 10.89 7.81
C LEU A 42 -5.89 10.58 6.31
N LEU A 43 -6.51 9.46 5.90
CA LEU A 43 -6.51 9.01 4.51
C LEU A 43 -7.92 9.10 3.92
N ASP A 44 -8.07 9.80 2.80
CA ASP A 44 -9.25 9.75 1.97
C ASP A 44 -8.85 9.31 0.55
N ILE A 45 -9.54 8.32 0.02
CA ILE A 45 -9.26 7.80 -1.33
C ILE A 45 -9.62 8.84 -2.40
N GLU A 46 -10.54 9.77 -2.11
CA GLU A 46 -10.92 10.84 -3.03
C GLU A 46 -9.79 11.88 -3.20
N ASP A 47 -8.92 12.01 -2.20
CA ASP A 47 -7.74 12.87 -2.26
C ASP A 47 -6.53 12.22 -2.96
N ALA A 48 -6.65 10.95 -3.38
CA ALA A 48 -5.55 10.23 -4.00
C ALA A 48 -5.24 10.76 -5.42
N CYS A 49 -3.95 10.94 -5.70
CA CYS A 49 -3.47 11.06 -7.08
C CYS A 49 -3.48 9.68 -7.73
N VAL A 50 -4.30 9.49 -8.76
CA VAL A 50 -4.45 8.21 -9.45
C VAL A 50 -3.60 8.20 -10.71
N THR A 51 -2.81 7.13 -10.89
CA THR A 51 -2.00 6.90 -12.10
C THR A 51 -2.11 5.44 -12.53
N GLU A 52 -1.88 5.18 -13.81
CA GLU A 52 -1.76 3.83 -14.33
C GLU A 52 -0.28 3.53 -14.61
N ALA A 53 0.19 2.37 -14.16
CA ALA A 53 1.55 1.93 -14.37
C ALA A 53 1.60 0.39 -14.44
N ASP A 54 2.22 -0.16 -15.45
CA ASP A 54 2.46 -1.61 -15.63
C ASP A 54 1.19 -2.49 -15.48
N GLY A 55 0.06 -2.01 -16.01
CA GLY A 55 -1.22 -2.71 -15.91
C GLY A 55 -1.86 -2.69 -14.52
N CYS A 56 -1.39 -1.81 -13.65
CA CYS A 56 -1.94 -1.57 -12.31
C CYS A 56 -2.48 -0.14 -12.22
N THR A 57 -3.57 0.06 -11.49
CA THR A 57 -3.98 1.39 -11.03
C THR A 57 -3.29 1.68 -9.69
N VAL A 58 -2.64 2.83 -9.59
CA VAL A 58 -1.88 3.24 -8.40
C VAL A 58 -2.51 4.48 -7.79
N PHE A 59 -2.98 4.36 -6.55
CA PHE A 59 -3.48 5.46 -5.73
C PHE A 59 -2.35 5.96 -4.84
N ARG A 60 -2.00 7.24 -4.97
CA ARG A 60 -0.97 7.90 -4.16
C ARG A 60 -1.59 8.86 -3.19
N LEU A 61 -1.38 8.63 -1.90
CA LEU A 61 -1.87 9.40 -0.79
C LEU A 61 -0.69 10.03 -0.05
N MET A 62 -0.74 11.32 0.22
CA MET A 62 0.32 12.04 0.94
C MET A 62 -0.23 12.52 2.30
N PRO A 63 -0.27 11.66 3.32
CA PRO A 63 -0.73 12.06 4.65
C PRO A 63 0.11 13.17 5.27
N GLU A 64 1.40 13.23 4.90
CA GLU A 64 2.36 14.25 5.30
C GLU A 64 3.30 14.59 4.14
N LYS A 65 3.87 15.81 4.12
CA LYS A 65 4.71 16.32 3.03
C LYS A 65 5.87 15.38 2.62
N SER A 66 6.40 14.60 3.55
CA SER A 66 7.57 13.73 3.32
C SER A 66 7.23 12.25 3.37
N ILE A 67 5.95 11.89 3.45
CA ILE A 67 5.51 10.49 3.53
C ILE A 67 4.46 10.23 2.45
N LEU A 68 4.72 9.22 1.63
CA LEU A 68 3.86 8.76 0.55
C LEU A 68 3.36 7.35 0.86
N ILE A 69 2.05 7.15 0.75
CA ILE A 69 1.42 5.83 0.75
C ILE A 69 0.93 5.56 -0.67
N SER A 70 1.38 4.45 -1.27
CA SER A 70 0.93 4.04 -2.60
C SER A 70 0.20 2.70 -2.51
N LEU A 71 -1.04 2.67 -3.01
CA LEU A 71 -1.86 1.47 -3.12
C LEU A 71 -1.82 1.01 -4.58
N PHE A 72 -1.29 -0.17 -4.83
CA PHE A 72 -1.23 -0.79 -6.15
C PHE A 72 -2.37 -1.80 -6.25
N THR A 73 -3.27 -1.59 -7.19
CA THR A 73 -4.40 -2.49 -7.42
C THR A 73 -4.20 -3.28 -8.71
N ASP A 74 -5.11 -4.20 -9.01
CA ASP A 74 -5.21 -4.80 -10.34
C ASP A 74 -5.59 -3.76 -11.41
N SER A 75 -5.60 -4.19 -12.67
CA SER A 75 -5.96 -3.35 -13.83
C SER A 75 -7.36 -2.72 -13.71
N ASP A 76 -8.26 -3.39 -12.98
CA ASP A 76 -9.63 -2.93 -12.79
C ASP A 76 -9.76 -1.95 -11.63
N GLY A 77 -8.66 -1.69 -10.90
CA GLY A 77 -8.62 -0.77 -9.75
C GLY A 77 -9.36 -1.28 -8.50
N VAL A 78 -9.76 -2.55 -8.47
CA VAL A 78 -10.66 -3.11 -7.44
C VAL A 78 -9.88 -3.69 -6.28
N LYS A 79 -8.92 -4.59 -6.55
CA LYS A 79 -8.23 -5.36 -5.51
C LYS A 79 -6.82 -4.83 -5.26
N ILE A 80 -6.52 -4.45 -4.02
CA ILE A 80 -5.17 -4.06 -3.63
C ILE A 80 -4.27 -5.30 -3.62
N LYS A 81 -3.20 -5.23 -4.37
CA LYS A 81 -2.16 -6.27 -4.45
C LYS A 81 -0.92 -5.92 -3.64
N ARG A 82 -0.59 -4.63 -3.57
CA ARG A 82 0.58 -4.14 -2.85
C ARG A 82 0.31 -2.77 -2.25
N ILE A 83 0.86 -2.52 -1.08
CA ILE A 83 0.90 -1.20 -0.44
C ILE A 83 2.36 -0.88 -0.14
N SER A 84 2.80 0.31 -0.50
CA SER A 84 4.10 0.82 -0.06
C SER A 84 3.94 2.12 0.73
N ILE A 85 4.74 2.26 1.78
CA ILE A 85 4.87 3.48 2.58
C ILE A 85 6.32 3.92 2.47
N THR A 86 6.53 5.14 2.01
CA THR A 86 7.86 5.70 1.79
C THR A 86 7.98 7.02 2.55
N ALA A 87 9.02 7.15 3.38
CA ALA A 87 9.40 8.42 3.98
C ALA A 87 10.66 8.93 3.29
N HIS A 88 10.62 10.15 2.77
CA HIS A 88 11.74 10.81 2.12
C HIS A 88 12.31 11.90 3.02
N GLY A 89 13.60 11.81 3.33
CA GLY A 89 14.27 12.81 4.15
C GLY A 89 15.72 12.42 4.43
N SER A 90 16.55 13.40 4.78
CA SER A 90 17.90 13.14 5.23
C SER A 90 17.91 12.32 6.54
N VAL A 91 19.05 11.73 6.87
CA VAL A 91 19.25 11.04 8.17
C VAL A 91 18.86 11.96 9.33
N GLY A 92 19.21 13.26 9.26
CA GLY A 92 18.85 14.24 10.27
C GLY A 92 17.34 14.44 10.41
N ASP A 93 16.59 14.48 9.30
CA ASP A 93 15.13 14.61 9.32
C ASP A 93 14.48 13.36 9.92
N MET A 94 14.99 12.18 9.55
CA MET A 94 14.53 10.91 10.09
C MET A 94 14.74 10.84 11.62
N GLN A 95 15.91 11.22 12.10
CA GLN A 95 16.21 11.26 13.55
C GLN A 95 15.41 12.33 14.30
N LYS A 96 15.04 13.44 13.65
CA LYS A 96 14.19 14.52 14.24
C LYS A 96 12.70 14.20 14.28
N GLY A 97 12.30 12.96 14.05
CA GLY A 97 10.93 12.47 14.26
C GLY A 97 10.18 12.06 13.00
N LEU A 98 10.71 12.27 11.79
CA LEU A 98 10.08 11.77 10.55
C LEU A 98 9.97 10.25 10.58
N PHE A 99 11.02 9.55 11.06
CA PHE A 99 10.99 8.10 11.20
C PHE A 99 9.91 7.62 12.18
N GLY A 100 9.74 8.30 13.31
CA GLY A 100 8.66 7.97 14.25
C GLY A 100 7.27 8.09 13.64
N ARG A 101 7.02 9.13 12.81
CA ARG A 101 5.76 9.29 12.09
C ARG A 101 5.58 8.21 11.02
N PHE A 102 6.62 7.90 10.25
CA PHE A 102 6.61 6.79 9.30
C PHE A 102 6.23 5.47 9.99
N LEU A 103 6.85 5.13 11.12
CA LEU A 103 6.52 3.91 11.87
C LEU A 103 5.09 3.91 12.41
N ALA A 104 4.57 5.08 12.82
CA ALA A 104 3.17 5.20 13.25
C ALA A 104 2.19 4.86 12.11
N LEU A 105 2.50 5.26 10.87
CA LEU A 105 1.69 4.90 9.70
C LEU A 105 1.82 3.40 9.38
N CYS A 106 3.03 2.83 9.42
CA CYS A 106 3.23 1.39 9.24
C CYS A 106 2.45 0.57 10.27
N LYS A 107 2.42 1.02 11.54
CA LYS A 107 1.67 0.38 12.62
C LYS A 107 0.17 0.30 12.34
N CYS A 108 -0.40 1.31 11.72
CA CYS A 108 -1.83 1.31 11.34
C CYS A 108 -2.08 0.53 10.04
N ALA A 109 -1.14 0.58 9.10
CA ALA A 109 -1.29 -0.05 7.80
C ALA A 109 -1.27 -1.59 7.86
N VAL A 110 -0.44 -2.18 8.74
CA VAL A 110 -0.32 -3.65 8.86
C VAL A 110 -1.66 -4.30 9.18
N PRO A 111 -2.35 -3.98 10.29
CA PRO A 111 -3.65 -4.59 10.59
C PRO A 111 -4.75 -4.18 9.58
N ALA A 112 -4.68 -2.96 9.04
CA ALA A 112 -5.65 -2.51 8.05
C ALA A 112 -5.59 -3.34 6.75
N TYR A 113 -4.39 -3.73 6.31
CA TYR A 113 -4.20 -4.51 5.08
C TYR A 113 -4.34 -6.01 5.31
N SER A 114 -3.78 -6.57 6.38
CA SER A 114 -3.89 -8.00 6.73
C SER A 114 -5.26 -8.39 7.30
N ASN A 115 -6.19 -7.44 7.42
CA ASN A 115 -7.51 -7.65 8.06
C ASN A 115 -7.37 -8.14 9.52
N GLY A 116 -6.35 -7.66 10.22
CA GLY A 116 -6.10 -7.99 11.62
C GLY A 116 -5.42 -9.34 11.87
N SER A 117 -5.04 -10.09 10.82
CA SER A 117 -4.33 -11.37 10.99
C SER A 117 -2.88 -11.18 11.44
N ASP A 118 -2.24 -10.07 11.05
CA ASP A 118 -0.86 -9.78 11.41
C ASP A 118 -0.79 -8.53 12.32
N THR A 119 0.16 -8.52 13.27
CA THR A 119 0.44 -7.35 14.10
C THR A 119 1.72 -6.65 13.64
N TYR A 120 1.74 -5.32 13.71
CA TYR A 120 2.95 -4.57 13.39
C TYR A 120 4.13 -4.94 14.31
N ALA A 121 3.88 -5.23 15.59
CA ALA A 121 4.94 -5.56 16.54
C ALA A 121 5.70 -6.83 16.14
N ASP A 122 4.98 -7.88 15.71
CA ASP A 122 5.58 -9.13 15.26
C ASP A 122 6.33 -8.95 13.94
N ILE A 123 5.75 -8.22 12.99
CA ILE A 123 6.38 -7.93 11.70
C ILE A 123 7.64 -7.08 11.89
N ALA A 124 7.58 -6.03 12.71
CA ALA A 124 8.72 -5.17 13.00
C ALA A 124 9.87 -5.91 13.68
N ALA A 125 9.58 -6.83 14.59
CA ALA A 125 10.57 -7.67 15.24
C ALA A 125 11.29 -8.59 14.24
N ARG A 126 10.54 -9.24 13.34
CA ARG A 126 11.11 -10.13 12.30
C ARG A 126 11.93 -9.38 11.25
N LEU A 127 11.55 -8.14 10.93
CA LEU A 127 12.26 -7.27 9.97
C LEU A 127 13.39 -6.47 10.64
N ASN A 128 13.62 -6.63 11.94
CA ASN A 128 14.60 -5.86 12.71
C ASN A 128 14.42 -4.34 12.53
N ILE A 129 13.17 -3.86 12.43
CA ILE A 129 12.88 -2.44 12.27
C ILE A 129 13.31 -1.71 13.55
N PRO A 130 14.15 -0.66 13.46
CA PRO A 130 14.60 0.07 14.63
C PRO A 130 13.44 0.77 15.38
N LYS A 131 13.64 1.09 16.65
CA LYS A 131 12.71 1.96 17.39
C LYS A 131 12.72 3.38 16.81
N ALA A 132 11.66 4.13 17.06
CA ALA A 132 11.42 5.46 16.47
C ALA A 132 12.55 6.48 16.72
N ASP A 133 13.28 6.35 17.82
CA ASP A 133 14.41 7.19 18.23
C ASP A 133 15.78 6.70 17.71
N LYS A 134 15.80 5.57 16.98
CA LYS A 134 17.04 4.88 16.54
C LYS A 134 17.07 4.63 15.04
N TYR A 135 16.82 5.68 14.23
CA TYR A 135 16.95 5.53 12.79
C TYR A 135 18.37 5.08 12.41
N ALA A 136 18.43 4.00 11.66
CA ALA A 136 19.67 3.46 11.08
C ALA A 136 19.41 2.95 9.68
N THR A 137 20.40 3.01 8.81
CA THR A 137 20.34 2.39 7.49
C THR A 137 20.23 0.87 7.62
N ALA A 138 19.41 0.28 6.79
CA ALA A 138 19.21 -1.16 6.76
C ALA A 138 19.06 -1.63 5.32
N VAL A 139 19.77 -2.70 4.96
CA VAL A 139 19.51 -3.43 3.71
C VAL A 139 18.10 -3.99 3.74
N THR A 140 17.52 -4.24 2.57
CA THR A 140 16.16 -4.77 2.48
C THR A 140 16.02 -6.08 3.25
N GLN A 141 15.11 -6.10 4.21
CA GLN A 141 14.72 -7.25 5.01
C GLN A 141 13.35 -7.74 4.53
N TYR A 142 13.12 -9.06 4.56
CA TYR A 142 11.87 -9.69 4.16
C TYR A 142 11.32 -10.59 5.25
N THR A 143 10.00 -10.64 5.40
CA THR A 143 9.31 -11.62 6.26
C THR A 143 7.94 -11.97 5.70
N GLN A 144 7.38 -13.09 6.15
CA GLN A 144 6.06 -13.58 5.75
C GLN A 144 5.10 -13.50 6.94
N GLY A 145 3.94 -12.87 6.74
CA GLY A 145 2.78 -13.01 7.63
C GLY A 145 1.89 -14.17 7.18
N ASP A 146 0.63 -14.21 7.60
CA ASP A 146 -0.30 -15.27 7.24
C ASP A 146 -0.66 -15.22 5.74
N SER A 147 -1.08 -14.09 5.23
CA SER A 147 -1.51 -13.88 3.84
C SER A 147 -0.72 -12.79 3.10
N VAL A 148 0.15 -12.08 3.80
CA VAL A 148 0.89 -10.91 3.32
C VAL A 148 2.39 -11.14 3.49
N SER A 149 3.17 -10.71 2.50
CA SER A 149 4.62 -10.61 2.56
C SER A 149 5.01 -9.18 2.90
N TYR A 150 6.03 -9.01 3.72
CA TYR A 150 6.47 -7.70 4.19
C TYR A 150 7.94 -7.48 3.86
N SER A 151 8.29 -6.24 3.50
CA SER A 151 9.69 -5.83 3.37
C SER A 151 9.93 -4.46 3.97
N TYR A 152 11.15 -4.25 4.46
CA TYR A 152 11.63 -2.99 5.00
C TYR A 152 13.04 -2.70 4.52
N SER A 153 13.31 -1.46 4.17
CA SER A 153 14.66 -0.94 3.91
C SER A 153 14.78 0.51 4.38
N ALA A 154 16.01 0.94 4.65
CA ALA A 154 16.29 2.31 5.02
C ALA A 154 17.70 2.70 4.55
N ASP A 155 17.84 3.92 4.03
CA ASP A 155 19.11 4.46 3.55
C ASP A 155 19.28 5.95 3.92
N SER A 156 20.27 6.63 3.37
CA SER A 156 20.51 8.05 3.65
C SER A 156 19.41 8.99 3.13
N ALA A 157 18.54 8.51 2.23
CA ALA A 157 17.46 9.28 1.60
C ALA A 157 16.09 9.01 2.22
N GLY A 158 15.96 7.98 3.07
CA GLY A 158 14.71 7.69 3.76
C GLY A 158 14.47 6.24 4.13
N ALA A 159 13.22 5.90 4.39
CA ALA A 159 12.76 4.55 4.74
C ALA A 159 11.62 4.09 3.84
N PHE A 160 11.58 2.80 3.58
CA PHE A 160 10.59 2.14 2.75
C PHE A 160 10.04 0.91 3.47
N PHE A 161 8.72 0.76 3.46
CA PHE A 161 8.01 -0.40 3.97
C PHE A 161 6.99 -0.85 2.93
N CYS A 162 6.96 -2.14 2.62
CA CYS A 162 6.07 -2.71 1.62
C CYS A 162 5.32 -3.92 2.17
N MET A 163 4.08 -4.06 1.74
CA MET A 163 3.16 -5.16 2.03
C MET A 163 2.60 -5.67 0.72
N GLU A 164 2.72 -6.96 0.43
CA GLU A 164 2.24 -7.59 -0.80
C GLU A 164 1.44 -8.86 -0.50
N THR A 165 0.41 -9.14 -1.31
CA THR A 165 -0.26 -10.44 -1.25
C THR A 165 0.69 -11.56 -1.70
N LYS A 166 0.68 -12.70 -1.03
CA LYS A 166 1.58 -13.85 -1.34
C LYS A 166 1.51 -14.32 -2.79
N SER A 167 0.39 -14.13 -3.48
CA SER A 167 0.26 -14.50 -4.90
C SER A 167 1.21 -13.72 -5.81
N LEU A 168 1.48 -12.44 -5.51
CA LEU A 168 2.40 -11.60 -6.29
C LEU A 168 3.88 -11.90 -6.01
N CYS A 169 4.22 -12.21 -4.76
CA CYS A 169 5.58 -12.57 -4.39
C CYS A 169 6.04 -13.80 -5.19
N ARG A 170 5.17 -14.79 -5.34
CA ARG A 170 5.43 -16.00 -6.11
C ARG A 170 5.62 -15.73 -7.61
N GLU A 171 4.80 -14.85 -8.22
CA GLU A 171 4.96 -14.46 -9.63
C GLU A 171 6.26 -13.69 -9.87
N SER A 172 6.70 -12.87 -8.90
CA SER A 172 7.97 -12.12 -9.01
C SER A 172 9.17 -13.05 -8.90
N GLU A 173 9.13 -14.05 -8.03
CA GLU A 173 10.18 -15.07 -7.88
C GLU A 173 10.27 -15.96 -9.11
N GLU A 174 9.14 -16.38 -9.69
CA GLU A 174 9.10 -17.16 -10.93
C GLU A 174 9.65 -16.36 -12.13
N ARG A 175 9.37 -15.07 -12.22
CA ARG A 175 9.95 -14.20 -13.27
C ARG A 175 11.44 -13.98 -13.13
N LEU A 176 11.95 -13.91 -11.90
CA LEU A 176 13.39 -13.77 -11.63
C LEU A 176 14.15 -15.06 -11.93
N THR A 177 13.59 -16.22 -11.62
CA THR A 177 14.18 -17.52 -11.98
C THR A 177 14.22 -17.73 -13.48
N LEU A 178 13.12 -17.46 -14.19
CA LEU A 178 13.06 -17.55 -15.66
C LEU A 178 14.04 -16.61 -16.37
N ARG A 179 14.34 -15.45 -15.79
CA ARG A 179 15.31 -14.50 -16.34
C ARG A 179 16.74 -14.91 -16.13
N ASN A 180 17.04 -15.60 -15.04
CA ASN A 180 18.39 -16.15 -14.77
C ASN A 180 18.69 -17.40 -15.58
N ASP A 181 17.68 -18.23 -15.88
CA ASP A 181 17.85 -19.44 -16.70
C ASP A 181 17.97 -19.12 -18.21
N GLY A 182 17.60 -17.91 -18.63
CA GLY A 182 17.65 -17.48 -20.04
C GLY A 182 18.98 -16.86 -20.50
N THR A 183 19.96 -16.66 -19.62
CA THR A 183 21.23 -15.98 -19.96
C THR A 183 22.41 -16.89 -20.25
N ASP A 184 22.27 -18.23 -20.13
CA ASP A 184 23.37 -19.17 -20.37
C ASP A 184 23.31 -19.93 -21.72
N LEU A 185 22.55 -19.45 -22.68
CA LEU A 185 22.54 -20.02 -24.02
C LEU A 185 22.91 -18.99 -25.10
N LYS A 186 24.19 -18.60 -25.14
CA LYS A 186 24.91 -18.21 -26.37
C LYS A 186 26.38 -17.95 -26.04
N SER A 187 27.16 -18.99 -26.09
CA SER A 187 28.59 -18.93 -26.42
C SER A 187 28.82 -19.83 -27.64
#